data_902b8efde516e9e9f785f6903a2ae5a2
#
_entry.id   902b8efde516e9e9f785f6903a2ae5a2
#
_cell.length_a   1.000
_cell.length_b   1.000
_cell.length_c   1.000
_cell.angle_alpha   90.00
_cell.angle_beta   90.00
_cell.angle_gamma   90.00
#
_symmetry.space_group_name_H-M   'P 1'
#
loop_
_entity.id
_entity.type
_entity.pdbx_description
1 polymer ?
#
loop_
_entity_poly.entity_id
_entity_poly.type
_entity_poly.pdbx_seq_one_letter_code
_entity_poly.pdbx_strand_id
1 'polypeptide(L)'
;MSANEDEFSVYKRDIPSNIKVTWVNSNSSLEEQSLQMKNAVALIAPSYPIPTHLIEAAIHLKLVQVTGAGTDRMNLTELKNAGIDVANHGGGKADAVAEHTIPLILSVYRKLHLLFRSVESVNWGRDIPRDLPYESREIAGKTIGIIGLGHIGKQLAQRLLGWKCNVVYSDVSPATPKIEKELKH
;
A
#
# COMPACT_ATOMS: atom_id res chain seq x y z
N MET A 1 -0.22 -7.17 -12.98
CA MET A 1 -0.80 -8.37 -12.34
C MET A 1 -2.25 -8.40 -12.73
N SER A 2 -2.68 -9.39 -13.49
CA SER A 2 -4.09 -9.64 -13.69
C SER A 2 -4.61 -10.31 -12.43
N ALA A 3 -5.54 -9.69 -11.73
CA ALA A 3 -6.39 -10.44 -10.84
C ALA A 3 -7.03 -11.57 -11.66
N ASN A 4 -7.15 -12.75 -11.11
CA ASN A 4 -7.84 -13.83 -11.79
C ASN A 4 -9.37 -13.69 -11.61
N GLU A 5 -10.16 -14.50 -12.32
CA GLU A 5 -11.62 -14.44 -12.23
C GLU A 5 -12.14 -14.72 -10.81
N ASP A 6 -11.42 -15.52 -10.04
CA ASP A 6 -11.73 -15.83 -8.63
C ASP A 6 -11.58 -14.61 -7.73
N GLU A 7 -10.50 -13.81 -7.92
CA GLU A 7 -10.34 -12.54 -7.20
C GLU A 7 -11.46 -11.56 -7.55
N PHE A 8 -11.89 -11.51 -8.79
CA PHE A 8 -13.00 -10.68 -9.22
C PHE A 8 -14.33 -11.09 -8.57
N SER A 9 -14.55 -12.37 -8.30
CA SER A 9 -15.76 -12.87 -7.63
C SER A 9 -15.96 -12.27 -6.25
N VAL A 10 -14.86 -11.97 -5.54
CA VAL A 10 -14.89 -11.35 -4.21
C VAL A 10 -15.47 -9.93 -4.26
N TYR A 11 -15.14 -9.18 -5.30
CA TYR A 11 -15.63 -7.81 -5.46
C TYR A 11 -17.11 -7.73 -5.87
N LYS A 12 -17.69 -8.83 -6.38
CA LYS A 12 -19.10 -8.87 -6.79
C LYS A 12 -20.10 -8.94 -5.63
N ARG A 13 -19.67 -9.32 -4.45
CA ARG A 13 -20.59 -9.64 -3.32
C ARG A 13 -21.46 -8.48 -2.89
N ASP A 14 -20.93 -7.26 -2.91
CA ASP A 14 -21.57 -6.07 -2.35
C ASP A 14 -21.95 -5.05 -3.42
N ILE A 15 -22.01 -5.48 -4.70
CA ILE A 15 -22.38 -4.58 -5.80
C ILE A 15 -23.90 -4.43 -5.84
N PRO A 16 -24.42 -3.18 -5.84
CA PRO A 16 -25.84 -2.93 -6.03
C PRO A 16 -26.36 -3.55 -7.33
N SER A 17 -27.57 -4.10 -7.31
CA SER A 17 -28.16 -4.84 -8.43
C SER A 17 -28.36 -4.01 -9.71
N ASN A 18 -28.37 -2.68 -9.59
CA ASN A 18 -28.44 -1.76 -10.72
C ASN A 18 -27.08 -1.42 -11.36
N ILE A 19 -25.99 -1.97 -10.85
CA ILE A 19 -24.63 -1.77 -11.40
C ILE A 19 -24.19 -3.06 -12.10
N LYS A 20 -23.92 -2.96 -13.40
CA LYS A 20 -23.30 -4.03 -14.18
C LYS A 20 -21.78 -3.89 -14.08
N VAL A 21 -21.12 -4.91 -13.56
CA VAL A 21 -19.65 -4.97 -13.50
C VAL A 21 -19.16 -5.99 -14.52
N THR A 22 -18.15 -5.59 -15.30
CA THR A 22 -17.51 -6.42 -16.30
C THR A 22 -16.03 -6.53 -15.99
N TRP A 23 -15.49 -7.71 -16.08
CA TRP A 23 -14.07 -7.98 -15.94
C TRP A 23 -13.36 -7.79 -17.28
N VAL A 24 -12.29 -7.00 -17.30
CA VAL A 24 -11.40 -6.87 -18.46
C VAL A 24 -10.20 -7.77 -18.24
N ASN A 25 -10.17 -8.89 -18.96
CA ASN A 25 -9.08 -9.85 -18.87
C ASN A 25 -7.87 -9.36 -19.67
N SER A 26 -6.74 -9.09 -19.01
CA SER A 26 -5.51 -8.66 -19.66
C SER A 26 -4.89 -9.69 -20.62
N ASN A 27 -5.31 -10.95 -20.53
CA ASN A 27 -4.82 -12.04 -21.37
C ASN A 27 -5.72 -12.30 -22.60
N SER A 28 -6.87 -11.62 -22.71
CA SER A 28 -7.73 -11.73 -23.89
C SER A 28 -7.21 -10.86 -25.04
N SER A 29 -7.78 -11.02 -26.24
CA SER A 29 -7.40 -10.21 -27.40
C SER A 29 -7.69 -8.72 -27.17
N LEU A 30 -6.97 -7.84 -27.87
CA LEU A 30 -7.20 -6.38 -27.79
C LEU A 30 -8.62 -6.00 -28.20
N GLU A 31 -9.20 -6.72 -29.16
CA GLU A 31 -10.56 -6.52 -29.60
C GLU A 31 -11.57 -6.84 -28.50
N GLU A 32 -11.38 -7.97 -27.81
CA GLU A 32 -12.23 -8.39 -26.71
C GLU A 32 -12.13 -7.42 -25.52
N GLN A 33 -10.92 -7.01 -25.15
CA GLN A 33 -10.68 -6.00 -24.11
C GLN A 33 -11.40 -4.69 -24.47
N SER A 34 -11.26 -4.21 -25.70
CA SER A 34 -11.91 -3.00 -26.18
C SER A 34 -13.43 -3.11 -26.16
N LEU A 35 -13.97 -4.26 -26.53
CA LEU A 35 -15.43 -4.52 -26.48
C LEU A 35 -15.95 -4.45 -25.04
N GLN A 36 -15.20 -5.02 -24.08
CA GLN A 36 -15.55 -4.98 -22.67
C GLN A 36 -15.55 -3.55 -22.10
N MET A 37 -14.67 -2.69 -22.61
CA MET A 37 -14.55 -1.29 -22.18
C MET A 37 -15.56 -0.33 -22.82
N LYS A 38 -16.14 -0.69 -23.95
CA LYS A 38 -16.97 0.20 -24.79
C LYS A 38 -18.06 0.96 -24.04
N ASN A 39 -18.73 0.31 -23.10
CA ASN A 39 -19.83 0.88 -22.34
C ASN A 39 -19.43 1.19 -20.87
N ALA A 40 -18.16 1.11 -20.53
CA ALA A 40 -17.70 1.39 -19.17
C ALA A 40 -17.82 2.88 -18.85
N VAL A 41 -18.46 3.21 -17.75
CA VAL A 41 -18.56 4.57 -17.20
C VAL A 41 -17.48 4.80 -16.14
N ALA A 42 -17.11 3.77 -15.40
CA ALA A 42 -16.03 3.78 -14.43
C ALA A 42 -15.15 2.54 -14.59
N LEU A 43 -13.86 2.71 -14.33
CA LEU A 43 -12.88 1.64 -14.34
C LEU A 43 -12.22 1.56 -12.95
N ILE A 44 -12.16 0.36 -12.37
CA ILE A 44 -11.32 0.10 -11.19
C ILE A 44 -10.03 -0.54 -11.70
N ALA A 45 -8.90 0.09 -11.42
CA ALA A 45 -7.60 -0.33 -11.95
C ALA A 45 -6.51 -0.31 -10.86
N PRO A 46 -5.47 -1.16 -10.98
CA PRO A 46 -4.26 -1.01 -10.18
C PRO A 46 -3.47 0.25 -10.60
N SER A 47 -2.46 0.62 -9.78
CA SER A 47 -1.62 1.81 -10.01
C SER A 47 -0.60 1.61 -11.15
N TYR A 48 -1.06 1.23 -12.33
CA TYR A 48 -0.26 1.03 -13.55
C TYR A 48 -0.85 1.83 -14.71
N PRO A 49 -0.07 2.09 -15.77
CA PRO A 49 -0.59 2.72 -16.97
C PRO A 49 -1.75 1.92 -17.55
N ILE A 50 -2.82 2.61 -17.92
CA ILE A 50 -3.94 2.00 -18.66
C ILE A 50 -3.55 1.99 -20.14
N PRO A 51 -3.59 0.85 -20.81
CA PRO A 51 -3.29 0.77 -22.23
C PRO A 51 -4.14 1.75 -23.06
N THR A 52 -3.50 2.49 -23.97
CA THR A 52 -4.14 3.53 -24.78
C THR A 52 -5.38 3.01 -25.53
N HIS A 53 -5.31 1.79 -26.10
CA HIS A 53 -6.45 1.19 -26.78
C HIS A 53 -7.69 1.00 -25.88
N LEU A 54 -7.51 0.83 -24.55
CA LEU A 54 -8.63 0.75 -23.61
C LEU A 54 -9.22 2.13 -23.32
N ILE A 55 -8.39 3.15 -23.25
CA ILE A 55 -8.84 4.54 -23.07
C ILE A 55 -9.64 4.98 -24.30
N GLU A 56 -9.12 4.71 -25.50
CA GLU A 56 -9.78 5.02 -26.77
C GLU A 56 -11.10 4.27 -26.98
N ALA A 57 -11.16 2.99 -26.58
CA ALA A 57 -12.37 2.18 -26.67
C ALA A 57 -13.46 2.61 -25.68
N ALA A 58 -13.07 3.20 -24.56
CA ALA A 58 -13.95 3.52 -23.43
C ALA A 58 -14.63 4.90 -23.59
N ILE A 59 -15.39 5.11 -24.67
CA ILE A 59 -15.96 6.40 -25.05
C ILE A 59 -16.91 7.03 -24.01
N HIS A 60 -17.37 6.24 -23.03
CA HIS A 60 -18.23 6.71 -21.94
C HIS A 60 -17.52 6.78 -20.58
N LEU A 61 -16.23 6.47 -20.53
CA LEU A 61 -15.47 6.43 -19.28
C LEU A 61 -15.34 7.85 -18.71
N LYS A 62 -15.71 8.01 -17.43
CA LYS A 62 -15.66 9.27 -16.70
C LYS A 62 -14.71 9.21 -15.51
N LEU A 63 -14.50 8.02 -14.95
CA LEU A 63 -13.74 7.85 -13.72
C LEU A 63 -12.85 6.61 -13.79
N VAL A 64 -11.61 6.78 -13.37
CA VAL A 64 -10.72 5.68 -13.02
C VAL A 64 -10.50 5.70 -11.50
N GLN A 65 -10.97 4.68 -10.82
CA GLN A 65 -10.68 4.47 -9.40
C GLN A 65 -9.46 3.57 -9.26
N VAL A 66 -8.39 4.12 -8.71
CA VAL A 66 -7.15 3.37 -8.45
C VAL A 66 -7.25 2.64 -7.12
N THR A 67 -6.93 1.34 -7.09
CA THR A 67 -6.99 0.50 -5.88
C THR A 67 -5.88 0.78 -4.87
N GLY A 68 -4.85 1.52 -5.27
CA GLY A 68 -3.74 1.96 -4.44
C GLY A 68 -3.76 3.46 -4.14
N ALA A 69 -2.80 3.92 -3.34
CA ALA A 69 -2.60 5.34 -3.06
C ALA A 69 -1.71 6.04 -4.11
N GLY A 70 -0.69 5.35 -4.63
CA GLY A 70 0.25 5.91 -5.60
C GLY A 70 -0.36 5.97 -7.00
N THR A 71 -0.10 7.07 -7.70
CA THR A 71 -0.50 7.29 -9.10
C THR A 71 0.69 7.61 -10.00
N ASP A 72 1.91 7.54 -9.47
CA ASP A 72 3.14 7.98 -10.15
C ASP A 72 3.42 7.23 -11.46
N ARG A 73 2.91 6.00 -11.57
CA ARG A 73 3.07 5.15 -12.76
C ARG A 73 1.93 5.29 -13.76
N MET A 74 0.90 6.06 -13.43
CA MET A 74 -0.27 6.20 -14.30
C MET A 74 -0.04 7.26 -15.38
N ASN A 75 -0.65 7.06 -16.53
CA ASN A 75 -0.65 8.01 -17.64
C ASN A 75 -1.68 9.13 -17.42
N LEU A 76 -1.53 9.87 -16.31
CA LEU A 76 -2.49 10.89 -15.86
C LEU A 76 -2.77 11.97 -16.90
N THR A 77 -1.76 12.37 -17.67
CA THR A 77 -1.92 13.38 -18.72
C THR A 77 -2.83 12.90 -19.83
N GLU A 78 -2.71 11.64 -20.24
CA GLU A 78 -3.55 11.02 -21.27
C GLU A 78 -4.99 10.92 -20.80
N LEU A 79 -5.21 10.43 -19.56
CA LEU A 79 -6.54 10.34 -18.96
C LEU A 79 -7.20 11.72 -18.84
N LYS A 80 -6.46 12.73 -18.41
CA LYS A 80 -6.95 14.11 -18.33
C LYS A 80 -7.33 14.66 -19.71
N ASN A 81 -6.52 14.41 -20.74
CA ASN A 81 -6.81 14.85 -22.10
C ASN A 81 -8.05 14.14 -22.68
N ALA A 82 -8.33 12.92 -22.26
CA ALA A 82 -9.54 12.19 -22.57
C ALA A 82 -10.76 12.61 -21.73
N GLY A 83 -10.63 13.56 -20.81
CA GLY A 83 -11.71 14.02 -19.93
C GLY A 83 -12.12 13.00 -18.87
N ILE A 84 -11.16 12.15 -18.44
CA ILE A 84 -11.38 11.08 -17.46
C ILE A 84 -10.78 11.52 -16.12
N ASP A 85 -11.58 11.56 -15.09
CA ASP A 85 -11.14 11.83 -13.73
C ASP A 85 -10.45 10.60 -13.12
N VAL A 86 -9.44 10.85 -12.27
CA VAL A 86 -8.72 9.79 -11.56
C VAL A 86 -8.85 10.00 -10.06
N ALA A 87 -9.39 9.01 -9.37
CA ALA A 87 -9.43 8.96 -7.91
C ALA A 87 -8.53 7.81 -7.41
N ASN A 88 -7.89 8.01 -6.27
CA ASN A 88 -7.07 7.00 -5.63
C ASN A 88 -7.57 6.64 -4.23
N HIS A 89 -6.98 5.61 -3.62
CA HIS A 89 -7.28 5.19 -2.27
C HIS A 89 -6.29 5.80 -1.27
N GLY A 90 -6.32 7.15 -1.15
CA GLY A 90 -5.41 7.89 -0.27
C GLY A 90 -5.61 7.54 1.20
N GLY A 91 -4.56 7.05 1.85
CA GLY A 91 -4.56 6.78 3.29
C GLY A 91 -5.26 5.51 3.76
N GLY A 92 -6.09 4.87 2.95
CA GLY A 92 -6.92 3.75 3.38
C GLY A 92 -6.17 2.48 3.83
N LYS A 93 -4.87 2.37 3.52
CA LYS A 93 -4.01 1.27 3.98
C LYS A 93 -2.96 1.73 5.01
N ALA A 94 -3.08 2.97 5.52
CA ALA A 94 -2.05 3.56 6.38
C ALA A 94 -1.88 2.79 7.69
N ASP A 95 -2.96 2.34 8.29
CA ASP A 95 -2.95 1.54 9.52
C ASP A 95 -2.21 0.21 9.31
N ALA A 96 -2.60 -0.55 8.29
CA ALA A 96 -1.98 -1.84 7.99
C ALA A 96 -0.48 -1.71 7.67
N VAL A 97 -0.08 -0.68 6.93
CA VAL A 97 1.34 -0.44 6.61
C VAL A 97 2.11 -0.02 7.86
N ALA A 98 1.56 0.84 8.71
CA ALA A 98 2.18 1.22 9.97
C ALA A 98 2.33 0.03 10.92
N GLU A 99 1.31 -0.82 11.01
CA GLU A 99 1.37 -2.06 11.78
C GLU A 99 2.44 -3.02 11.27
N HIS A 100 2.53 -3.19 9.95
CA HIS A 100 3.56 -4.04 9.34
C HIS A 100 4.98 -3.48 9.52
N THR A 101 5.14 -2.17 9.63
CA THR A 101 6.44 -1.52 9.84
C THR A 101 7.05 -1.88 11.20
N ILE A 102 6.24 -2.03 12.25
CA ILE A 102 6.71 -2.37 13.60
C ILE A 102 7.43 -3.72 13.66
N PRO A 103 6.84 -4.84 13.20
CA PRO A 103 7.55 -6.12 13.19
C PRO A 103 8.79 -6.10 12.29
N LEU A 104 8.85 -5.31 11.23
CA LEU A 104 10.07 -5.15 10.43
C LEU A 104 11.19 -4.49 11.25
N ILE A 105 10.88 -3.40 11.98
CA ILE A 105 11.81 -2.76 12.89
C ILE A 105 12.31 -3.76 13.94
N LEU A 106 11.39 -4.47 14.59
CA LEU A 106 11.72 -5.48 15.59
C LEU A 106 12.54 -6.63 15.01
N SER A 107 12.22 -7.08 13.80
CA SER A 107 12.96 -8.15 13.12
C SER A 107 14.43 -7.78 12.92
N VAL A 108 14.72 -6.54 12.55
CA VAL A 108 16.10 -6.04 12.42
C VAL A 108 16.75 -5.93 13.78
N TYR A 109 16.09 -5.29 14.75
CA TYR A 109 16.65 -5.04 16.09
C TYR A 109 16.89 -6.33 16.88
N ARG A 110 15.99 -7.32 16.75
CA ARG A 110 16.03 -8.60 17.47
C ARG A 110 16.63 -9.73 16.64
N LYS A 111 17.07 -9.44 15.40
CA LYS A 111 17.63 -10.46 14.49
C LYS A 111 16.70 -11.67 14.29
N LEU A 112 15.38 -11.43 14.24
CA LEU A 112 14.35 -12.50 14.26
C LEU A 112 14.54 -13.52 13.14
N HIS A 113 15.03 -13.11 11.97
CA HIS A 113 15.29 -14.00 10.84
C HIS A 113 16.34 -15.10 11.15
N LEU A 114 17.34 -14.80 12.01
CA LEU A 114 18.32 -15.77 12.46
C LEU A 114 17.72 -16.71 13.52
N LEU A 115 16.94 -16.13 14.45
CA LEU A 115 16.26 -16.91 15.49
C LEU A 115 15.25 -17.90 14.89
N PHE A 116 14.45 -17.48 13.91
CA PHE A 116 13.49 -18.37 13.24
C PHE A 116 14.19 -19.53 12.54
N ARG A 117 15.28 -19.30 11.80
CA ARG A 117 16.06 -20.36 11.16
C ARG A 117 16.58 -21.37 12.18
N SER A 118 17.08 -20.90 13.33
CA SER A 118 17.56 -21.78 14.39
C SER A 118 16.48 -22.64 15.00
N VAL A 119 15.26 -22.11 15.11
CA VAL A 119 14.10 -22.89 15.61
C VAL A 119 13.66 -23.91 14.56
N GLU A 120 13.57 -23.54 13.28
CA GLU A 120 13.18 -24.43 12.19
C GLU A 120 14.16 -25.60 11.99
N SER A 121 15.46 -25.35 12.17
CA SER A 121 16.50 -26.40 12.07
C SER A 121 16.55 -27.36 13.25
N VAL A 122 15.68 -27.17 14.26
CA VAL A 122 15.67 -27.95 15.53
C VAL A 122 17.00 -27.87 16.30
N ASN A 123 17.89 -26.96 15.89
CA ASN A 123 19.21 -26.79 16.47
C ASN A 123 19.27 -25.69 17.56
N TRP A 124 18.16 -25.40 18.16
CA TRP A 124 17.95 -24.36 19.18
C TRP A 124 19.25 -23.74 19.73
N GLY A 125 19.61 -22.57 19.25
CA GLY A 125 20.78 -21.82 19.72
C GLY A 125 22.16 -22.28 19.23
N ARG A 126 22.30 -23.43 18.53
CA ARG A 126 23.61 -23.91 18.04
C ARG A 126 24.05 -23.20 16.77
N ASP A 127 23.10 -22.85 15.91
CA ASP A 127 23.38 -22.16 14.63
C ASP A 127 23.29 -20.64 14.75
N ILE A 128 23.07 -20.12 15.97
CA ILE A 128 23.05 -18.69 16.24
C ILE A 128 24.48 -18.20 16.44
N PRO A 129 24.94 -17.16 15.73
CA PRO A 129 26.23 -16.55 15.99
C PRO A 129 26.40 -16.19 17.47
N ARG A 130 27.57 -16.48 18.06
CA ARG A 130 27.81 -16.28 19.49
C ARG A 130 27.71 -14.81 19.93
N ASP A 131 27.90 -13.89 19.02
CA ASP A 131 27.79 -12.43 19.19
C ASP A 131 26.35 -11.91 19.05
N LEU A 132 25.42 -12.74 18.54
CA LEU A 132 24.03 -12.33 18.35
C LEU A 132 23.36 -11.73 19.62
N PRO A 133 23.55 -12.26 20.84
CA PRO A 133 23.00 -11.66 22.05
C PRO A 133 23.48 -10.21 22.27
N TYR A 134 24.72 -9.90 21.88
CA TYR A 134 25.29 -8.55 21.98
C TYR A 134 24.83 -7.62 20.87
N GLU A 135 24.42 -8.16 19.73
CA GLU A 135 23.88 -7.39 18.62
C GLU A 135 22.36 -7.16 18.70
N SER A 136 21.66 -7.96 19.51
CA SER A 136 20.23 -7.80 19.74
C SER A 136 19.96 -6.54 20.57
N ARG A 137 19.09 -5.68 20.06
CA ARG A 137 18.84 -4.35 20.66
C ARG A 137 17.37 -4.16 20.99
N GLU A 138 17.11 -3.25 21.90
CA GLU A 138 15.75 -2.81 22.26
C GLU A 138 15.46 -1.45 21.61
N ILE A 139 14.18 -1.17 21.38
CA ILE A 139 13.70 0.13 20.88
C ILE A 139 13.69 1.17 22.00
N ALA A 140 13.49 0.75 23.26
CA ALA A 140 13.46 1.65 24.39
C ALA A 140 14.74 2.50 24.47
N GLY A 141 14.58 3.80 24.69
CA GLY A 141 15.67 4.77 24.74
C GLY A 141 16.32 5.10 23.39
N LYS A 142 15.83 4.55 22.28
CA LYS A 142 16.31 4.87 20.93
C LYS A 142 15.55 6.04 20.32
N THR A 143 16.14 6.62 19.29
CA THR A 143 15.46 7.60 18.44
C THR A 143 15.08 6.96 17.12
N ILE A 144 13.80 7.02 16.78
CA ILE A 144 13.26 6.56 15.51
C ILE A 144 13.00 7.78 14.64
N GLY A 145 13.66 7.85 13.48
CA GLY A 145 13.46 8.88 12.48
C GLY A 145 12.40 8.44 11.46
N ILE A 146 11.40 9.29 11.24
CA ILE A 146 10.36 9.08 10.21
C ILE A 146 10.58 10.09 9.10
N ILE A 147 10.84 9.60 7.89
CA ILE A 147 10.92 10.44 6.68
C ILE A 147 9.55 10.39 6.01
N GLY A 148 8.85 11.54 6.02
CA GLY A 148 7.47 11.65 5.57
C GLY A 148 6.44 11.43 6.69
N LEU A 149 5.85 12.50 7.21
CA LEU A 149 4.79 12.44 8.22
C LEU A 149 3.38 12.53 7.57
N GLY A 150 3.20 11.81 6.45
CA GLY A 150 1.93 11.62 5.79
C GLY A 150 1.00 10.64 6.54
N HIS A 151 0.06 10.03 5.85
CA HIS A 151 -0.90 9.09 6.47
C HIS A 151 -0.20 7.94 7.22
N ILE A 152 0.78 7.28 6.60
CA ILE A 152 1.51 6.14 7.19
C ILE A 152 2.41 6.61 8.34
N GLY A 153 3.20 7.68 8.12
CA GLY A 153 4.12 8.17 9.12
C GLY A 153 3.44 8.61 10.42
N LYS A 154 2.27 9.24 10.32
CA LYS A 154 1.44 9.60 11.48
C LYS A 154 0.95 8.38 12.23
N GLN A 155 0.45 7.37 11.53
CA GLN A 155 -0.01 6.13 12.14
C GLN A 155 1.12 5.36 12.83
N LEU A 156 2.31 5.34 12.23
CA LEU A 156 3.49 4.74 12.84
C LEU A 156 3.92 5.51 14.10
N ALA A 157 4.00 6.85 14.02
CA ALA A 157 4.38 7.68 15.15
C ALA A 157 3.45 7.48 16.35
N GLN A 158 2.12 7.45 16.12
CA GLN A 158 1.14 7.19 17.16
C GLN A 158 1.34 5.82 17.84
N ARG A 159 1.62 4.78 17.06
CA ARG A 159 1.86 3.43 17.59
C ARG A 159 3.15 3.33 18.42
N LEU A 160 4.12 4.18 18.15
CA LEU A 160 5.40 4.20 18.86
C LEU A 160 5.35 4.95 20.20
N LEU A 161 4.29 5.69 20.51
CA LEU A 161 4.17 6.47 21.75
C LEU A 161 4.39 5.64 23.03
N GLY A 162 3.90 4.39 23.05
CA GLY A 162 4.04 3.50 24.21
C GLY A 162 5.39 2.78 24.33
N TRP A 163 6.33 2.96 23.40
CA TRP A 163 7.55 2.15 23.28
C TRP A 163 8.77 2.73 24.00
N LYS A 164 8.61 3.81 24.76
CA LYS A 164 9.69 4.50 25.48
C LYS A 164 10.86 4.89 24.55
N CYS A 165 10.57 5.25 23.30
CA CYS A 165 11.54 5.75 22.33
C CYS A 165 11.25 7.19 21.96
N ASN A 166 12.27 7.90 21.45
CA ASN A 166 12.06 9.22 20.88
C ASN A 166 11.66 9.09 19.42
N VAL A 167 10.65 9.84 18.98
CA VAL A 167 10.25 9.90 17.58
C VAL A 167 10.60 11.28 17.04
N VAL A 168 11.35 11.33 15.95
CA VAL A 168 11.65 12.55 15.19
C VAL A 168 11.18 12.35 13.76
N TYR A 169 10.82 13.42 13.07
CA TYR A 169 10.38 13.33 11.67
C TYR A 169 11.02 14.41 10.79
N SER A 170 11.03 14.14 9.49
CA SER A 170 11.31 15.10 8.44
C SER A 170 10.22 15.00 7.39
N ASP A 171 9.67 16.12 6.96
CA ASP A 171 8.65 16.20 5.90
C ASP A 171 8.83 17.49 5.10
N VAL A 172 8.34 17.51 3.88
CA VAL A 172 8.29 18.73 3.04
C VAL A 172 7.33 19.79 3.60
N SER A 173 6.35 19.36 4.40
CA SER A 173 5.42 20.22 5.11
C SER A 173 5.51 19.95 6.61
N PRO A 174 5.65 20.98 7.47
CA PRO A 174 5.66 20.77 8.91
C PRO A 174 4.32 20.22 9.39
N ALA A 175 4.36 19.42 10.44
CA ALA A 175 3.15 18.95 11.09
C ALA A 175 2.38 20.13 11.69
N THR A 176 1.05 20.01 11.73
CA THR A 176 0.25 21.01 12.44
C THR A 176 0.49 20.94 13.95
N PRO A 177 0.37 22.06 14.69
CA PRO A 177 0.54 22.06 16.16
C PRO A 177 -0.32 21.01 16.88
N LYS A 178 -1.49 20.69 16.31
CA LYS A 178 -2.37 19.65 16.83
C LYS A 178 -1.71 18.27 16.75
N ILE A 179 -1.16 17.93 15.58
CA ILE A 179 -0.47 16.64 15.35
C ILE A 179 0.78 16.56 16.23
N GLU A 180 1.58 17.64 16.30
CA GLU A 180 2.75 17.64 17.16
C GLU A 180 2.40 17.42 18.63
N LYS A 181 1.29 18.00 19.10
CA LYS A 181 0.81 17.79 20.47
C LYS A 181 0.35 16.35 20.70
N GLU A 182 -0.33 15.74 19.74
CA GLU A 182 -0.77 14.34 19.81
C GLU A 182 0.39 13.34 19.80
N LEU A 183 1.52 13.71 19.20
CA LEU A 183 2.72 12.86 19.10
C LEU A 183 3.75 13.14 20.20
N LYS A 184 3.56 14.17 21.02
CA LYS A 184 4.39 14.48 22.20
C LYS A 184 3.80 13.84 23.45
N HIS A 185 4.25 12.61 23.77
CA HIS A 185 4.08 12.02 25.11
C HIS A 185 5.31 11.26 25.53
#